data_33d80dc9ffc71d65152b4d7faf0cd605
#
_entry.id   33d80dc9ffc71d65152b4d7faf0cd605
#
_cell.length_a   1.000
_cell.length_b   1.000
_cell.length_c   1.000
_cell.angle_alpha   90.00
_cell.angle_beta   90.00
_cell.angle_gamma   90.00
#
_symmetry.space_group_name_H-M   'P 1'
#
loop_
_entity.id
_entity.type
_entity.pdbx_description
1 polymer ?
#
loop_
_entity_poly.entity_id
_entity_poly.type
_entity_poly.pdbx_seq_one_letter_code
_entity_poly.pdbx_strand_id
1 'polypeptide(L)'
;MAERPVLVGLIPQAVVLDPGDQVSWLSDAGNLRVEFDANRCPFSSNVFQVPAGMRLMSGPTIAGRKPGTFKYRLWLNDQMVGRGEVIVR
;
A
#
# COMPACT_ATOMS: atom_id res chain seq x y z
N MET A 1 7.09 5.69 -15.32
CA MET A 1 6.77 5.17 -13.97
C MET A 1 5.98 3.89 -14.12
N ALA A 2 6.30 2.91 -13.35
CA ALA A 2 5.63 1.62 -13.38
C ALA A 2 4.57 1.52 -12.28
N GLU A 3 3.55 0.74 -12.56
CA GLU A 3 2.53 0.37 -11.59
C GLU A 3 2.82 -1.05 -11.09
N ARG A 4 2.83 -1.23 -9.77
CA ARG A 4 2.97 -2.55 -9.15
C ARG A 4 1.63 -2.92 -8.53
N PRO A 5 0.86 -3.82 -9.14
CA PRO A 5 -0.40 -4.25 -8.55
C PRO A 5 -0.16 -5.09 -7.29
N VAL A 6 -0.94 -4.81 -6.26
CA VAL A 6 -0.94 -5.58 -5.02
C VAL A 6 -2.35 -6.11 -4.81
N LEU A 7 -2.51 -7.41 -4.94
CA LEU A 7 -3.73 -8.08 -4.54
C LEU A 7 -3.63 -8.35 -3.05
N VAL A 8 -4.43 -7.61 -2.29
CA VAL A 8 -4.37 -7.71 -0.84
C VAL A 8 -5.28 -8.83 -0.37
N GLY A 9 -4.67 -9.82 0.27
CA GLY A 9 -5.36 -10.93 0.90
C GLY A 9 -4.96 -11.04 2.36
N LEU A 10 -5.11 -12.21 2.93
CA LEU A 10 -4.78 -12.47 4.34
C LEU A 10 -3.29 -12.69 4.56
N ILE A 11 -2.52 -12.88 3.51
CA ILE A 11 -1.07 -13.14 3.59
C ILE A 11 -0.32 -11.84 3.37
N PRO A 12 0.60 -11.46 4.27
CA PRO A 12 1.42 -10.27 4.09
C PRO A 12 2.23 -10.36 2.79
N GLN A 13 2.37 -9.22 2.11
CA GLN A 13 3.09 -9.12 0.86
C GLN A 13 4.20 -8.08 0.96
N ALA A 14 5.28 -8.33 0.25
CA ALA A 14 6.35 -7.36 0.07
C ALA A 14 6.34 -6.92 -1.40
N VAL A 15 6.39 -5.62 -1.61
CA VAL A 15 6.39 -5.01 -2.94
C VAL A 15 7.63 -4.14 -3.06
N VAL A 16 8.41 -4.34 -4.13
CA VAL A 16 9.62 -3.56 -4.38
C VAL A 16 9.32 -2.52 -5.46
N LEU A 17 9.60 -1.27 -5.15
CA LEU A 17 9.38 -0.13 -6.06
C LEU A 17 10.68 0.58 -6.37
N ASP A 18 10.79 1.08 -7.60
CA ASP A 18 11.78 2.08 -7.96
C ASP A 18 11.22 3.48 -7.68
N PRO A 19 12.08 4.50 -7.52
CA PRO A 19 11.59 5.85 -7.29
C PRO A 19 10.61 6.30 -8.38
N GLY A 20 9.48 6.84 -7.96
CA GLY A 20 8.42 7.28 -8.86
C GLY A 20 7.40 6.22 -9.23
N ASP A 21 7.63 4.97 -8.89
CA ASP A 21 6.64 3.90 -9.09
C ASP A 21 5.45 4.08 -8.13
N GLN A 22 4.34 3.49 -8.48
CA GLN A 22 3.14 3.51 -7.64
C GLN A 22 2.57 2.12 -7.45
N VAL A 23 1.72 1.98 -6.44
CA VAL A 23 1.04 0.74 -6.10
C VAL A 23 -0.43 0.85 -6.45
N SER A 24 -0.99 -0.21 -6.97
CA SER A 24 -2.43 -0.36 -7.17
C SER A 24 -2.97 -1.30 -6.10
N TRP A 25 -3.78 -0.76 -5.21
CA TRP A 25 -4.42 -1.53 -4.14
C TRP A 25 -5.70 -2.14 -4.67
N LEU A 26 -5.85 -3.44 -4.52
CA LEU A 26 -7.00 -4.19 -5.00
C LEU A 26 -7.67 -4.92 -3.84
N SER A 27 -9.00 -4.83 -3.77
CA SER A 27 -9.76 -5.61 -2.83
C SER A 27 -10.82 -6.42 -3.57
N ASP A 28 -10.77 -7.73 -3.45
CA ASP A 28 -11.75 -8.63 -4.07
C ASP A 28 -12.87 -9.04 -3.11
N ALA A 29 -12.74 -8.72 -1.82
CA ALA A 29 -13.74 -9.08 -0.82
C ALA A 29 -13.73 -8.09 0.34
N GLY A 30 -14.81 -7.33 0.50
CA GLY A 30 -14.97 -6.41 1.62
C GLY A 30 -14.24 -5.07 1.45
N ASN A 31 -14.41 -4.19 2.42
CA ASN A 31 -13.81 -2.86 2.44
C ASN A 31 -12.42 -2.95 3.05
N LEU A 32 -11.41 -2.61 2.25
CA LEU A 32 -10.02 -2.68 2.65
C LEU A 32 -9.53 -1.31 3.09
N ARG A 33 -8.77 -1.28 4.18
CA ARG A 33 -7.99 -0.10 4.56
C ARG A 33 -6.52 -0.50 4.66
N VAL A 34 -5.66 0.23 3.96
CA VAL A 34 -4.21 0.09 4.04
C VAL A 34 -3.68 1.29 4.80
N GLU A 35 -2.89 1.04 5.82
CA GLU A 35 -2.46 2.09 6.74
C GLU A 35 -0.96 2.02 6.98
N PHE A 36 -0.25 3.10 6.62
CA PHE A 36 1.15 3.29 6.96
C PHE A 36 1.25 4.21 8.17
N ASP A 37 2.39 4.21 8.85
CA ASP A 37 2.68 5.21 9.86
C ASP A 37 2.79 6.59 9.20
N ALA A 38 2.20 7.60 9.82
CA ALA A 38 2.12 8.94 9.23
C ALA A 38 3.49 9.56 8.99
N ASN A 39 4.48 9.24 9.82
CA ASN A 39 5.85 9.76 9.69
C ASN A 39 6.78 8.81 8.93
N ARG A 40 6.26 7.71 8.40
CA ARG A 40 7.07 6.73 7.69
C ARG A 40 6.27 6.09 6.56
N CYS A 41 5.97 6.91 5.55
CA CYS A 41 5.17 6.51 4.41
C CYS A 41 5.85 6.97 3.11
N PRO A 42 5.93 6.10 2.08
CA PRO A 42 6.55 6.48 0.82
C PRO A 42 5.64 7.31 -0.09
N PHE A 43 4.37 7.44 0.26
CA PHE A 43 3.37 8.12 -0.57
C PHE A 43 2.88 9.39 0.10
N SER A 44 2.15 10.23 -0.66
CA SER A 44 1.59 11.47 -0.13
C SER A 44 0.46 11.24 0.88
N SER A 45 -0.19 10.08 0.84
CA SER A 45 -1.21 9.68 1.82
C SER A 45 -0.74 8.43 2.55
N ASN A 46 -1.00 8.36 3.85
CA ASN A 46 -0.64 7.19 4.66
C ASN A 46 -1.80 6.22 4.89
N VAL A 47 -3.00 6.57 4.43
CA VAL A 47 -4.18 5.72 4.55
C VAL A 47 -4.86 5.62 3.20
N PHE A 48 -5.19 4.40 2.78
CA PHE A 48 -5.89 4.12 1.54
C PHE A 48 -7.11 3.27 1.86
N GLN A 49 -8.30 3.76 1.48
CA GLN A 49 -9.55 3.02 1.67
C GLN A 49 -10.01 2.52 0.30
N VAL A 50 -10.11 1.20 0.18
CA VAL A 50 -10.46 0.52 -1.07
C VAL A 50 -11.80 -0.17 -0.88
N PRO A 51 -12.88 0.31 -1.51
CA PRO A 51 -14.17 -0.36 -1.44
C PRO A 51 -14.13 -1.77 -2.04
N ALA A 52 -15.04 -2.62 -1.63
CA ALA A 52 -15.13 -3.99 -2.11
C ALA A 52 -15.21 -4.03 -3.65
N GLY A 53 -14.36 -4.85 -4.26
CA GLY A 53 -14.32 -5.02 -5.71
C GLY A 53 -13.69 -3.86 -6.47
N MET A 54 -13.10 -2.90 -5.78
CA MET A 54 -12.52 -1.70 -6.39
C MET A 54 -10.99 -1.72 -6.38
N ARG A 55 -10.43 -0.78 -7.13
CA ARG A 55 -9.00 -0.52 -7.19
C ARG A 55 -8.74 0.92 -6.80
N LEU A 56 -7.69 1.13 -6.03
CA LEU A 56 -7.23 2.47 -5.66
C LEU A 56 -5.73 2.59 -5.92
N MET A 57 -5.33 3.66 -6.61
CA MET A 57 -3.93 3.96 -6.87
C MET A 57 -3.33 4.73 -5.70
N SER A 58 -2.10 4.38 -5.32
CA SER A 58 -1.39 5.07 -4.25
C SER A 58 -0.88 6.45 -4.68
N GLY A 59 -0.74 6.67 -5.97
CA GLY A 59 0.08 7.74 -6.49
C GLY A 59 1.57 7.39 -6.43
N PRO A 60 2.43 8.19 -7.08
CA PRO A 60 3.86 7.90 -7.11
C PRO A 60 4.51 8.08 -5.74
N THR A 61 5.65 7.42 -5.54
CA THR A 61 6.48 7.67 -4.36
C THR A 61 6.96 9.12 -4.36
N ILE A 62 7.07 9.71 -3.16
CA ILE A 62 7.45 11.11 -3.02
C ILE A 62 8.94 11.26 -3.34
N ALA A 63 9.26 12.19 -4.24
CA ALA A 63 10.64 12.52 -4.56
C ALA A 63 11.38 13.04 -3.32
N GLY A 64 12.63 12.61 -3.16
CA GLY A 64 13.46 13.03 -2.02
C GLY A 64 13.29 12.18 -0.77
N ARG A 65 12.35 11.27 -0.73
CA ARG A 65 12.27 10.29 0.37
C ARG A 65 13.42 9.31 0.29
N LYS A 66 13.97 8.97 1.43
CA LYS A 66 15.07 8.01 1.48
C LYS A 66 14.57 6.63 1.09
N PRO A 67 15.40 5.84 0.35
CA PRO A 67 15.09 4.44 0.13
C PRO A 67 14.93 3.70 1.46
N GLY A 68 14.11 2.66 1.46
CA GLY A 68 13.93 1.87 2.66
C GLY A 68 12.69 1.02 2.61
N THR A 69 12.39 0.41 3.75
CA THR A 69 11.23 -0.44 3.94
C THR A 69 10.16 0.33 4.70
N PHE A 70 8.97 0.34 4.15
CA PHE A 70 7.81 1.03 4.72
C PHE A 70 6.73 0.00 5.02
N LYS A 71 6.43 -0.21 6.28
CA LYS A 71 5.47 -1.23 6.71
C LYS A 71 4.07 -0.67 6.74
N TYR A 72 3.09 -1.51 6.38
CA TYR A 72 1.68 -1.15 6.42
C TYR A 72 0.87 -2.23 7.12
N ARG A 73 -0.28 -1.81 7.63
CA ARG A 73 -1.27 -2.68 8.24
C ARG A 73 -2.48 -2.77 7.32
N LEU A 74 -3.08 -3.95 7.30
CA LEU A 74 -4.26 -4.22 6.48
C LEU A 74 -5.46 -4.45 7.37
N TRP A 75 -6.53 -3.73 7.09
CA TRP A 75 -7.80 -3.84 7.77
C TRP A 75 -8.87 -4.21 6.74
N LEU A 76 -9.63 -5.25 7.02
CA LEU A 76 -10.74 -5.68 6.18
C LEU A 76 -12.01 -5.62 7.01
N ASN A 77 -12.99 -4.80 6.57
CA ASN A 77 -14.24 -4.56 7.32
C ASN A 77 -13.95 -4.23 8.78
N ASP A 78 -12.99 -3.32 9.02
CA ASP A 78 -12.58 -2.85 10.34
C ASP A 78 -11.92 -3.89 11.24
N GLN A 79 -11.50 -5.02 10.68
CA GLN A 79 -10.73 -6.02 11.40
C GLN A 79 -9.33 -6.14 10.80
N MET A 80 -8.32 -6.10 11.65
CA MET A 80 -6.95 -6.26 11.20
C MET A 80 -6.73 -7.69 10.70
N VAL A 81 -6.34 -7.82 9.42
CA VAL A 81 -6.20 -9.11 8.78
C VAL A 81 -4.77 -9.43 8.38
N GLY A 82 -3.87 -8.46 8.40
CA GLY A 82 -2.50 -8.72 8.01
C GLY A 82 -1.63 -7.48 7.99
N ARG A 83 -0.40 -7.69 7.56
CA ARG A 83 0.63 -6.66 7.41
C ARG A 83 1.40 -6.93 6.14
N GLY A 84 2.03 -5.89 5.62
CA GLY A 84 2.92 -6.03 4.49
C GLY A 84 3.95 -4.91 4.51
N GLU A 85 4.74 -4.85 3.45
CA GLU A 85 5.76 -3.82 3.35
C GLU A 85 5.98 -3.40 1.91
N VAL A 86 6.29 -2.12 1.73
CA VAL A 86 6.73 -1.54 0.47
C VAL A 86 8.20 -1.20 0.63
N ILE A 87 9.01 -1.73 -0.28
CA ILE A 87 10.45 -1.49 -0.30
C ILE A 87 10.73 -0.56 -1.47
N VAL A 88 11.27 0.63 -1.16
CA VAL A 88 11.68 1.61 -2.17
C VAL A 88 13.19 1.56 -2.30
N ARG A 89 13.65 1.37 -3.52
CA ARG A 89 15.09 1.31 -3.82
C ARG A 89 15.74 2.67 -3.92
#